data_3c354238c0088d8061534d82833fe806
#
_entry.id   3c354238c0088d8061534d82833fe806
#
_cell.length_a   1.000
_cell.length_b   1.000
_cell.length_c   1.000
_cell.angle_alpha   90.00
_cell.angle_beta   90.00
_cell.angle_gamma   90.00
#
_symmetry.space_group_name_H-M   'P 1'
#
loop_
_entity.id
_entity.type
_entity.pdbx_description
1 polymer ?
#
loop_
_entity_poly.entity_id
_entity_poly.type
_entity_poly.pdbx_seq_one_letter_code
_entity_poly.pdbx_strand_id
1 'polypeptide(L)'
;MSSAKTVLLVDDDADFVEMIRVLLEESGYSVRVAYSGKQCLEEVAARRPDLIILDMVMEKASDGFDLSRELRNAERTKGIPLVMITSVNDSIPFRLEPDRTWLPVDALLEKPVDPHLLFAVVNRALTGGP
;
A
#
# COMPACT_ATOMS: atom_id res chain seq x y z
N MET A 1 26.40 -6.56 2.48
CA MET A 1 25.67 -5.38 2.00
C MET A 1 24.20 -5.72 1.87
N SER A 2 23.36 -4.99 2.54
CA SER A 2 21.92 -5.27 2.49
C SER A 2 21.30 -4.66 1.23
N SER A 3 20.36 -5.39 0.64
CA SER A 3 19.59 -4.88 -0.47
C SER A 3 18.56 -3.86 0.03
N ALA A 4 18.23 -2.92 -0.83
CA ALA A 4 17.16 -2.00 -0.54
C ALA A 4 15.84 -2.77 -0.41
N LYS A 5 14.99 -2.37 0.53
CA LYS A 5 13.65 -2.94 0.64
C LYS A 5 12.81 -2.50 -0.54
N THR A 6 11.98 -3.40 -1.03
CA THR A 6 11.13 -3.14 -2.20
C THR A 6 9.71 -2.84 -1.76
N VAL A 7 9.21 -1.69 -2.21
CA VAL A 7 7.83 -1.27 -1.97
C VAL A 7 7.07 -1.34 -3.30
N LEU A 8 5.93 -2.03 -3.29
CA LEU A 8 5.03 -2.05 -4.44
C LEU A 8 3.93 -1.02 -4.18
N LEU A 9 3.86 -0.03 -5.06
CA LEU A 9 2.91 1.07 -4.93
C LEU A 9 1.77 0.86 -5.93
N VAL A 10 0.55 0.75 -5.43
CA VAL A 10 -0.63 0.41 -6.23
C VAL A 10 -1.63 1.57 -6.17
N ASP A 11 -1.79 2.28 -7.28
CA ASP A 11 -2.70 3.41 -7.38
C ASP A 11 -2.88 3.72 -8.86
N ASP A 12 -4.09 4.08 -9.28
CA ASP A 12 -4.35 4.39 -10.69
C ASP A 12 -4.06 5.86 -11.04
N ASP A 13 -3.70 6.68 -10.06
CA ASP A 13 -3.35 8.09 -10.27
C ASP A 13 -1.84 8.21 -10.51
N ALA A 14 -1.46 8.38 -11.77
CA ALA A 14 -0.05 8.41 -12.16
C ALA A 14 0.73 9.55 -11.50
N ASP A 15 0.10 10.70 -11.30
CA ASP A 15 0.79 11.83 -10.67
C ASP A 15 1.07 11.57 -9.19
N PHE A 16 0.10 10.99 -8.50
CA PHE A 16 0.28 10.61 -7.10
C PHE A 16 1.36 9.54 -6.96
N VAL A 17 1.33 8.54 -7.83
CA VAL A 17 2.32 7.46 -7.84
C VAL A 17 3.72 8.03 -8.01
N GLU A 18 3.90 8.95 -8.95
CA GLU A 18 5.22 9.53 -9.21
C GLU A 18 5.73 10.31 -8.00
N MET A 19 4.87 11.07 -7.35
CA MET A 19 5.24 11.82 -6.16
C MET A 19 5.70 10.89 -5.04
N ILE A 20 4.93 9.86 -4.74
CA ILE A 20 5.27 8.91 -3.67
C ILE A 20 6.52 8.11 -4.03
N ARG A 21 6.66 7.70 -5.30
CA ARG A 21 7.83 6.96 -5.75
C ARG A 21 9.11 7.74 -5.48
N VAL A 22 9.11 9.03 -5.86
CA VAL A 22 10.29 9.88 -5.65
C VAL A 22 10.64 9.98 -4.18
N LEU A 23 9.64 10.22 -3.32
CA LEU A 23 9.87 10.32 -1.88
C LEU A 23 10.48 9.04 -1.32
N LEU A 24 9.97 7.89 -1.71
CA LEU A 24 10.46 6.61 -1.19
C LEU A 24 11.85 6.28 -1.73
N GLU A 25 12.10 6.55 -3.01
CA GLU A 25 13.42 6.30 -3.57
C GLU A 25 14.49 7.19 -2.95
N GLU A 26 14.15 8.43 -2.65
CA GLU A 26 15.07 9.33 -1.95
C GLU A 26 15.42 8.81 -0.55
N SER A 27 14.53 8.04 0.05
CA SER A 27 14.75 7.44 1.37
C SER A 27 15.48 6.10 1.30
N GLY A 28 15.86 5.65 0.12
CA GLY A 28 16.63 4.43 -0.06
C GLY A 28 15.83 3.18 -0.39
N TYR A 29 14.52 3.31 -0.58
CA TYR A 29 13.69 2.16 -0.95
C TYR A 29 13.71 1.96 -2.47
N SER A 30 13.54 0.72 -2.90
CA SER A 30 13.32 0.39 -4.30
C SER A 30 11.80 0.35 -4.52
N VAL A 31 11.31 1.00 -5.56
CA VAL A 31 9.86 1.12 -5.78
C VAL A 31 9.46 0.48 -7.10
N ARG A 32 8.45 -0.38 -7.03
CA ARG A 32 7.77 -0.92 -8.19
C ARG A 32 6.35 -0.37 -8.19
N VAL A 33 5.73 -0.29 -9.35
CA VAL A 33 4.42 0.35 -9.49
C VAL A 33 3.44 -0.57 -10.18
N ALA A 34 2.19 -0.55 -9.70
CA ALA A 34 1.06 -1.18 -10.38
C ALA A 34 -0.09 -0.17 -10.40
N TYR A 35 -0.78 -0.10 -11.53
CA TYR A 35 -1.85 0.90 -11.70
C TYR A 35 -3.25 0.29 -11.55
N SER A 36 -3.31 -0.98 -11.21
CA SER A 36 -4.58 -1.67 -11.00
C SER A 36 -4.37 -2.87 -10.09
N GLY A 37 -5.46 -3.43 -9.59
CA GLY A 37 -5.40 -4.65 -8.79
C GLY A 37 -4.82 -5.81 -9.57
N LYS A 38 -5.19 -5.93 -10.84
CA LYS A 38 -4.66 -6.99 -11.70
C LYS A 38 -3.14 -6.87 -11.83
N GLN A 39 -2.65 -5.67 -12.10
CA GLN A 39 -1.21 -5.46 -12.20
C GLN A 39 -0.51 -5.73 -10.88
N CYS A 40 -1.15 -5.37 -9.75
CA CYS A 40 -0.61 -5.67 -8.43
C CYS A 40 -0.38 -7.16 -8.27
N LEU A 41 -1.37 -7.98 -8.60
CA LEU A 41 -1.25 -9.43 -8.45
C LEU A 41 -0.19 -10.01 -9.38
N GLU A 42 -0.07 -9.47 -10.58
CA GLU A 42 0.96 -9.88 -11.53
C GLU A 42 2.36 -9.54 -11.01
N GLU A 43 2.52 -8.33 -10.45
CA GLU A 43 3.81 -7.90 -9.91
C GLU A 43 4.21 -8.74 -8.70
N VAL A 44 3.26 -9.04 -7.82
CA VAL A 44 3.53 -9.85 -6.64
C VAL A 44 3.90 -11.28 -7.04
N ALA A 45 3.25 -11.82 -8.05
CA ALA A 45 3.56 -13.17 -8.54
C ALA A 45 4.94 -13.23 -9.18
N ALA A 46 5.35 -12.16 -9.87
CA ALA A 46 6.66 -12.10 -10.50
C ALA A 46 7.78 -11.98 -9.46
N ARG A 47 7.57 -11.18 -8.43
CA ARG A 47 8.55 -10.95 -7.37
C ARG A 47 7.84 -10.43 -6.12
N ARG A 48 8.00 -11.11 -5.01
CA ARG A 48 7.39 -10.71 -3.75
C ARG A 48 7.98 -9.40 -3.25
N PRO A 49 7.17 -8.35 -3.03
CA PRO A 49 7.66 -7.11 -2.43
C PRO A 49 7.78 -7.25 -0.91
N ASP A 50 8.50 -6.32 -0.29
CA ASP A 50 8.62 -6.26 1.16
C ASP A 50 7.44 -5.52 1.80
N LEU A 51 6.78 -4.66 1.05
CA LEU A 51 5.64 -3.87 1.51
C LEU A 51 4.77 -3.53 0.31
N ILE A 52 3.46 -3.47 0.53
CA ILE A 52 2.53 -3.00 -0.50
C ILE A 52 1.79 -1.78 0.04
N ILE A 53 1.81 -0.68 -0.72
CA ILE A 53 0.99 0.50 -0.45
C ILE A 53 -0.08 0.52 -1.52
N LEU A 54 -1.34 0.53 -1.11
CA LEU A 54 -2.43 0.49 -2.08
C LEU A 54 -3.52 1.52 -1.80
N ASP A 55 -4.04 2.08 -2.88
CA ASP A 55 -5.15 3.01 -2.83
C ASP A 55 -6.44 2.24 -2.55
N MET A 56 -7.27 2.77 -1.66
CA MET A 56 -8.55 2.16 -1.33
C MET A 56 -9.51 2.19 -2.53
N VAL A 57 -9.47 3.27 -3.28
CA VAL A 57 -10.37 3.47 -4.42
C VAL A 57 -9.56 3.65 -5.69
N MET A 58 -9.74 2.74 -6.65
CA MET A 58 -9.12 2.84 -7.96
C MET A 58 -10.24 3.01 -8.99
N GLU A 59 -10.53 2.02 -9.82
CA GLU A 59 -11.62 2.13 -10.79
C GLU A 59 -12.99 2.02 -10.12
N LYS A 60 -13.07 1.22 -9.07
CA LYS A 60 -14.31 0.99 -8.31
C LYS A 60 -14.06 1.32 -6.85
N ALA A 61 -15.12 1.71 -6.16
CA ALA A 61 -15.02 2.11 -4.76
C ALA A 61 -14.49 1.02 -3.84
N SER A 62 -14.63 -0.25 -4.20
CA SER A 62 -14.20 -1.36 -3.36
C SER A 62 -12.88 -2.00 -3.78
N ASP A 63 -12.22 -1.48 -4.82
CA ASP A 63 -11.03 -2.15 -5.38
C ASP A 63 -9.93 -2.40 -4.35
N GLY A 64 -9.61 -1.40 -3.54
CA GLY A 64 -8.57 -1.56 -2.53
C GLY A 64 -8.97 -2.52 -1.43
N PHE A 65 -10.24 -2.49 -1.01
CA PHE A 65 -10.74 -3.44 -0.02
C PHE A 65 -10.63 -4.87 -0.52
N ASP A 66 -11.13 -5.11 -1.73
CA ASP A 66 -11.15 -6.45 -2.30
C ASP A 66 -9.74 -6.98 -2.48
N LEU A 67 -8.84 -6.13 -2.96
CA LEU A 67 -7.45 -6.51 -3.17
C LEU A 67 -6.76 -6.83 -1.85
N SER A 68 -6.98 -6.02 -0.80
CA SER A 68 -6.34 -6.28 0.49
C SER A 68 -6.79 -7.62 1.07
N ARG A 69 -8.07 -7.94 0.93
CA ARG A 69 -8.59 -9.21 1.42
C ARG A 69 -8.05 -10.39 0.63
N GLU A 70 -7.93 -10.23 -0.69
CA GLU A 70 -7.35 -11.27 -1.53
C GLU A 70 -5.91 -11.55 -1.16
N LEU A 71 -5.13 -10.49 -0.93
CA LEU A 71 -3.73 -10.64 -0.52
C LEU A 71 -3.60 -11.32 0.84
N ARG A 72 -4.47 -10.99 1.79
CA ARG A 72 -4.43 -11.60 3.12
C ARG A 72 -4.86 -13.05 3.14
N ASN A 73 -5.71 -13.45 2.20
CA ASN A 73 -6.23 -14.81 2.16
C ASN A 73 -5.34 -15.80 1.41
N ALA A 74 -4.35 -15.33 0.69
CA ALA A 74 -3.44 -16.20 -0.06
C ALA A 74 -2.18 -16.48 0.75
N GLU A 75 -1.78 -17.75 0.80
CA GLU A 75 -0.59 -18.17 1.56
C GLU A 75 0.67 -17.42 1.16
N ARG A 76 0.82 -17.13 -0.14
CA ARG A 76 2.02 -16.50 -0.66
C ARG A 76 2.14 -15.04 -0.29
N THR A 77 1.02 -14.41 0.07
CA THR A 77 0.96 -12.95 0.25
C THR A 77 0.50 -12.50 1.62
N LYS A 78 -0.07 -13.40 2.41
CA LYS A 78 -0.68 -13.01 3.69
C LYS A 78 0.28 -12.36 4.68
N GLY A 79 1.58 -12.62 4.55
CA GLY A 79 2.59 -12.06 5.44
C GLY A 79 3.17 -10.73 4.97
N ILE A 80 2.78 -10.24 3.79
CA ILE A 80 3.31 -8.98 3.29
C ILE A 80 2.61 -7.82 4.00
N PRO A 81 3.36 -6.88 4.61
CA PRO A 81 2.74 -5.70 5.22
C PRO A 81 1.96 -4.88 4.19
N LEU A 82 0.76 -4.44 4.57
CA LEU A 82 -0.11 -3.65 3.72
C LEU A 82 -0.37 -2.28 4.36
N VAL A 83 -0.13 -1.22 3.60
CA VAL A 83 -0.50 0.14 3.97
C VAL A 83 -1.52 0.63 2.96
N MET A 84 -2.68 1.07 3.45
CA MET A 84 -3.74 1.55 2.58
C MET A 84 -3.81 3.07 2.61
N ILE A 85 -4.08 3.67 1.45
CA ILE A 85 -4.25 5.11 1.33
C ILE A 85 -5.71 5.40 0.97
N THR A 86 -6.30 6.38 1.64
CA THR A 86 -7.69 6.76 1.41
C THR A 86 -7.80 8.27 1.24
N SER A 87 -8.81 8.73 0.49
CA SER A 87 -9.08 10.15 0.35
C SER A 87 -9.99 10.64 1.46
N VAL A 88 -9.65 11.81 2.01
CA VAL A 88 -10.44 12.42 3.07
C VAL A 88 -11.85 12.78 2.61
N ASN A 89 -11.99 13.11 1.32
CA ASN A 89 -13.26 13.57 0.75
C ASN A 89 -14.19 12.45 0.31
N ASP A 90 -13.80 11.21 0.53
CA ASP A 90 -14.66 10.11 0.14
C ASP A 90 -15.94 10.13 0.95
N SER A 91 -17.03 9.79 0.32
CA SER A 91 -18.33 9.77 0.94
C SER A 91 -18.53 8.56 1.85
N ILE A 92 -17.51 8.26 2.64
CA ILE A 92 -17.57 7.19 3.62
C ILE A 92 -18.17 7.77 4.90
N PRO A 93 -19.33 7.30 5.32
CA PRO A 93 -20.05 7.91 6.44
C PRO A 93 -19.51 7.53 7.80
N PHE A 94 -18.44 6.78 7.86
CA PHE A 94 -17.84 6.35 9.12
C PHE A 94 -16.33 6.34 8.99
N ARG A 95 -15.67 6.39 10.15
CA ARG A 95 -14.21 6.38 10.18
C ARG A 95 -13.68 4.98 9.88
N LEU A 96 -12.72 4.91 8.97
CA LEU A 96 -12.07 3.65 8.64
C LEU A 96 -10.92 3.39 9.61
N GLU A 97 -10.84 2.17 10.09
CA GLU A 97 -9.73 1.72 10.92
C GLU A 97 -9.34 0.31 10.49
N PRO A 98 -8.06 -0.06 10.59
CA PRO A 98 -7.65 -1.42 10.26
C PRO A 98 -8.42 -2.45 11.09
N ASP A 99 -8.86 -3.50 10.46
CA ASP A 99 -9.60 -4.59 11.11
C ASP A 99 -9.31 -5.88 10.37
N ARG A 100 -8.92 -6.91 11.09
CA ARG A 100 -8.53 -8.19 10.50
C ARG A 100 -9.64 -8.84 9.68
N THR A 101 -10.87 -8.53 10.00
CA THR A 101 -12.02 -9.15 9.36
C THR A 101 -12.40 -8.50 8.05
N TRP A 102 -12.47 -7.16 8.03
CA TRP A 102 -12.98 -6.47 6.85
C TRP A 102 -11.98 -5.49 6.23
N LEU A 103 -11.02 -5.00 6.99
CA LEU A 103 -9.97 -4.12 6.47
C LEU A 103 -8.61 -4.60 6.99
N PRO A 104 -8.09 -5.71 6.45
CA PRO A 104 -6.91 -6.36 7.01
C PRO A 104 -5.61 -5.73 6.52
N VAL A 105 -5.41 -4.46 6.87
CA VAL A 105 -4.20 -3.71 6.56
C VAL A 105 -3.48 -3.33 7.83
N ASP A 106 -2.19 -3.05 7.72
CA ASP A 106 -1.36 -2.74 8.87
C ASP A 106 -1.44 -1.27 9.26
N ALA A 107 -1.77 -0.40 8.31
CA ALA A 107 -1.90 1.03 8.56
C ALA A 107 -2.74 1.69 7.50
N LEU A 108 -3.31 2.86 7.85
CA LEU A 108 -4.06 3.71 6.93
C LEU A 108 -3.40 5.08 6.86
N LEU A 109 -3.31 5.63 5.66
CA LEU A 109 -2.86 6.99 5.43
C LEU A 109 -3.93 7.73 4.63
N GLU A 110 -4.07 9.03 4.87
CA GLU A 110 -5.05 9.86 4.18
C GLU A 110 -4.36 10.75 3.15
N LYS A 111 -5.02 10.98 2.02
CA LYS A 111 -4.57 11.96 1.04
C LYS A 111 -5.04 13.35 1.44
N PRO A 112 -4.23 14.38 1.30
CA PRO A 112 -2.85 14.37 0.85
C PRO A 112 -1.91 13.75 1.87
N VAL A 113 -0.97 12.93 1.42
CA VAL A 113 -0.10 12.18 2.32
C VAL A 113 1.00 13.09 2.85
N ASP A 114 1.13 13.12 4.18
CA ASP A 114 2.24 13.80 4.84
C ASP A 114 3.50 12.98 4.69
N PRO A 115 4.58 13.51 4.08
CA PRO A 115 5.81 12.73 3.87
C PRO A 115 6.41 12.17 5.16
N HIS A 116 6.38 12.93 6.26
CA HIS A 116 6.93 12.45 7.52
C HIS A 116 6.14 11.25 8.03
N LEU A 117 4.82 11.31 7.92
CA LEU A 117 3.97 10.20 8.34
C LEU A 117 4.17 8.99 7.43
N LEU A 118 4.30 9.22 6.12
CA LEU A 118 4.57 8.15 5.17
C LEU A 118 5.85 7.39 5.55
N PHE A 119 6.94 8.12 5.80
CA PHE A 119 8.21 7.50 6.16
C PHE A 119 8.10 6.72 7.46
N ALA A 120 7.43 7.29 8.47
CA ALA A 120 7.26 6.62 9.75
C ALA A 120 6.47 5.31 9.60
N VAL A 121 5.38 5.35 8.86
CA VAL A 121 4.53 4.18 8.66
C VAL A 121 5.26 3.10 7.87
N VAL A 122 5.93 3.48 6.79
CA VAL A 122 6.68 2.53 5.95
C VAL A 122 7.81 1.88 6.75
N ASN A 123 8.59 2.70 7.45
CA ASN A 123 9.70 2.18 8.24
C ASN A 123 9.21 1.21 9.31
N ARG A 124 8.14 1.57 10.01
CA ARG A 124 7.57 0.72 11.05
C ARG A 124 7.07 -0.60 10.48
N ALA A 125 6.38 -0.55 9.35
CA ALA A 125 5.86 -1.75 8.72
C ALA A 125 6.97 -2.69 8.28
N LEU A 126 8.07 -2.14 7.76
CA LEU A 126 9.20 -2.93 7.27
C LEU A 126 10.06 -3.50 8.38
N THR A 127 10.14 -2.81 9.53
CA THR A 127 10.94 -3.29 10.65
C THR A 127 10.13 -4.19 11.60
N GLY A 128 8.80 -4.17 11.47
CA GLY A 128 7.95 -4.90 12.40
C GLY A 128 7.96 -4.35 13.81
N GLY A 129 8.49 -3.13 13.98
CA GLY A 129 8.60 -2.52 15.29
C GLY A 129 7.25 -2.12 15.87
N PRO A 130 7.19 -1.97 17.20
CA PRO A 130 5.99 -1.48 17.86
C PRO A 130 5.73 -0.02 17.54
#